data_fcc65e19a6fb1228437bcef52eeb36ac
#
_entry.id   fcc65e19a6fb1228437bcef52eeb36ac
#
_cell.length_a   1.000
_cell.length_b   1.000
_cell.length_c   1.000
_cell.angle_alpha   90.00
_cell.angle_beta   90.00
_cell.angle_gamma   90.00
#
_symmetry.space_group_name_H-M   'P 1'
#
loop_
_entity.id
_entity.type
_entity.pdbx_description
1 polymer ?
#
loop_
_entity_poly.entity_id
_entity_poly.type
_entity_poly.pdbx_seq_one_letter_code
_entity_poly.pdbx_strand_id
1 'polypeptide(L)' 'MRVLMLEPGQDARMEKIPSDPAQLERILGGPAEITAPFESGILLVMLRDQRGQRPNRLIGSRKVYGRCLLSGVSL' A
#
# COMPACT_ATOMS: atom_id res chain seq x y z
N MET A 1 9.68 -9.25 -2.86
CA MET A 1 8.91 -8.75 -4.02
C MET A 1 9.12 -7.26 -4.21
N ARG A 2 8.93 -6.78 -5.42
CA ARG A 2 9.00 -5.35 -5.70
C ARG A 2 7.63 -4.73 -5.57
N VAL A 3 7.57 -3.58 -4.89
CA VAL A 3 6.33 -2.83 -4.68
C VAL A 3 6.58 -1.35 -4.91
N LEU A 4 5.52 -0.63 -5.20
CA LEU A 4 5.54 0.82 -5.20
C LEU A 4 5.07 1.28 -3.81
N MET A 5 6.00 1.83 -3.03
CA MET A 5 5.70 2.28 -1.68
C MET A 5 5.15 3.69 -1.71
N LEU A 6 4.03 3.89 -1.02
CA LEU A 6 3.33 5.17 -0.96
C LEU A 6 3.22 5.60 0.50
N GLU A 7 3.94 6.66 0.86
CA GLU A 7 3.88 7.22 2.21
C GLU A 7 3.22 8.59 2.18
N PRO A 8 2.48 8.96 3.23
CA PRO A 8 1.84 10.27 3.30
C PRO A 8 2.86 11.40 3.12
N GLY A 9 2.57 12.32 2.20
CA GLY A 9 3.39 13.51 1.97
C GLY A 9 4.72 13.25 1.26
N GLN A 10 4.93 12.05 0.72
CA GLN A 10 6.17 11.70 0.02
C GLN A 10 5.88 11.20 -1.39
N ASP A 11 6.86 11.34 -2.27
CA ASP A 11 6.78 10.75 -3.61
C ASP A 11 6.80 9.23 -3.53
N ALA A 12 6.12 8.60 -4.47
CA ALA A 12 6.14 7.15 -4.59
C ALA A 12 7.55 6.66 -4.92
N ARG A 13 7.92 5.50 -4.37
CA ARG A 13 9.22 4.90 -4.65
C ARG A 13 9.12 3.39 -4.77
N MET A 14 9.95 2.82 -5.63
CA MET A 14 10.05 1.37 -5.75
C MET A 14 10.90 0.82 -4.63
N GLU A 15 10.45 -0.25 -4.01
CA GLU A 15 11.18 -0.95 -2.97
C GLU A 15 11.08 -2.46 -3.15
N LYS A 16 12.11 -3.16 -2.69
CA LYS A 16 12.07 -4.60 -2.49
C LYS A 16 11.71 -4.89 -1.04
N ILE A 17 10.70 -5.70 -0.84
CA ILE A 17 10.27 -6.08 0.51
C ILE A 17 10.08 -7.60 0.55
N PRO A 18 10.14 -8.20 1.76
CA PRO A 18 9.79 -9.61 1.91
C PRO A 18 8.32 -9.84 1.54
N SER A 19 8.01 -10.99 0.96
CA SER A 19 6.64 -11.34 0.59
C SER A 19 5.87 -12.04 1.72
N ASP A 20 6.46 -12.16 2.89
CA ASP A 20 5.85 -12.76 4.08
C ASP A 20 4.74 -11.83 4.61
N PRO A 21 3.50 -12.32 4.79
CA PRO A 21 2.39 -11.50 5.32
C PRO A 21 2.69 -10.83 6.66
N ALA A 22 3.39 -11.50 7.56
CA ALA A 22 3.75 -10.90 8.86
C ALA A 22 4.69 -9.70 8.68
N GLN A 23 5.60 -9.77 7.73
CA GLN A 23 6.50 -8.66 7.42
C GLN A 23 5.77 -7.51 6.75
N LEU A 24 4.80 -7.80 5.88
CA LEU A 24 3.97 -6.77 5.26
C LEU A 24 3.19 -5.99 6.31
N GLU A 25 2.58 -6.68 7.26
CA GLU A 25 1.84 -6.04 8.34
C GLU A 25 2.75 -5.19 9.22
N ARG A 26 3.98 -5.64 9.44
CA ARG A 26 4.97 -4.88 10.20
C ARG A 26 5.36 -3.60 9.47
N ILE A 27 5.56 -3.67 8.16
CA ILE A 27 5.88 -2.52 7.33
C ILE A 27 4.75 -1.50 7.34
N LEU A 28 3.50 -1.96 7.25
CA LEU A 28 2.33 -1.08 7.28
C LEU A 28 2.01 -0.53 8.67
N GLY A 29 2.34 -1.27 9.71
CA GLY A 29 2.06 -0.88 11.09
C GLY A 29 0.81 -1.53 11.68
N GLY A 30 0.27 -2.58 11.07
CA GLY A 30 -0.89 -3.30 11.57
C GLY A 30 -1.49 -4.24 10.53
N PRO A 31 -2.63 -4.86 10.85
CA PRO A 31 -3.29 -5.78 9.94
C PRO A 31 -3.58 -5.16 8.57
N ALA A 32 -3.33 -5.91 7.53
CA ALA A 32 -3.43 -5.45 6.15
C ALA A 32 -4.74 -5.86 5.49
N GLU A 33 -5.18 -5.04 4.55
CA GLU A 33 -6.27 -5.32 3.64
C GLU A 33 -5.73 -5.21 2.21
N ILE A 34 -6.13 -6.15 1.35
CA ILE A 34 -5.70 -6.17 -0.05
C ILE A 34 -6.91 -5.97 -0.94
N THR A 35 -6.84 -5.00 -1.85
CA THR A 35 -7.89 -4.73 -2.81
C THR A 35 -7.31 -4.60 -4.21
N ALA A 36 -8.16 -4.67 -5.23
CA ALA A 36 -7.78 -4.48 -6.63
C ALA A 36 -8.50 -3.23 -7.16
N PRO A 37 -7.91 -2.03 -6.99
CA PRO A 37 -8.58 -0.77 -7.35
C PRO A 37 -8.65 -0.53 -8.86
N PHE A 38 -7.88 -1.28 -9.64
CA PHE A 38 -7.82 -1.14 -11.09
C PHE A 38 -8.07 -2.49 -11.77
N GLU A 39 -8.45 -2.46 -13.04
CA GLU A 39 -8.65 -3.68 -13.83
C GLU A 39 -7.35 -4.23 -14.42
N SER A 40 -6.21 -3.85 -13.88
CA SER A 40 -4.89 -4.16 -14.44
C SER A 40 -4.14 -5.27 -13.70
N GLY A 41 -4.75 -5.86 -12.68
CA GLY A 41 -4.06 -6.85 -11.85
C GLY A 41 -3.16 -6.25 -10.77
N ILE A 42 -3.10 -4.94 -10.66
CA ILE A 42 -2.35 -4.26 -9.60
C ILE A 42 -3.15 -4.36 -8.30
N LEU A 43 -2.47 -4.75 -7.23
CA LEU A 43 -3.08 -4.90 -5.91
C LEU A 43 -2.65 -3.74 -5.01
N LEU A 44 -3.61 -3.19 -4.28
CA LEU A 44 -3.38 -2.20 -3.24
C LEU A 44 -3.37 -2.92 -1.89
N VAL A 45 -2.27 -2.77 -1.16
CA VAL A 45 -2.11 -3.32 0.19
C VAL A 45 -2.05 -2.13 1.15
N MET A 46 -2.97 -2.08 2.10
CA MET A 46 -3.13 -0.95 3.00
C MET A 46 -3.54 -1.44 4.38
N LEU A 47 -3.50 -0.56 5.36
CA LEU A 47 -4.02 -0.88 6.69
C LEU A 47 -5.52 -1.14 6.64
N ARG A 48 -5.97 -2.18 7.32
CA ARG A 48 -7.39 -2.46 7.49
C ARG A 48 -8.05 -1.37 8.31
N ASP A 49 -7.40 -0.95 9.40
CA ASP A 49 -7.86 0.15 10.24
C ASP A 49 -7.00 1.37 9.99
N GLN A 50 -7.57 2.38 9.36
CA GLN A 50 -6.85 3.59 8.98
C GLN A 50 -7.17 4.77 9.91
N ARG A 51 -7.85 4.54 11.02
CA ARG A 51 -8.18 5.59 11.98
C ARG A 51 -6.90 6.14 12.61
N GLY A 52 -6.83 7.47 12.72
CA GLY A 52 -5.65 8.13 13.28
C GLY A 52 -4.46 8.22 12.36
N GLN A 53 -4.54 7.67 11.14
CA GLN A 53 -3.47 7.74 10.17
C GLN A 53 -3.52 9.04 9.38
N ARG A 54 -2.36 9.52 8.93
CA ARG A 54 -2.27 10.70 8.09
C ARG A 54 -2.85 10.43 6.71
N PRO A 55 -3.52 11.41 6.08
CA PRO A 55 -4.00 11.25 4.70
C PRO A 55 -2.82 10.97 3.77
N ASN A 56 -2.98 9.98 2.90
CA ASN A 56 -1.97 9.64 1.89
C ASN A 56 -2.38 10.23 0.53
N ARG A 57 -3.19 9.52 -0.22
CA ARG A 57 -3.63 9.98 -1.55
C ARG A 57 -4.83 9.18 -2.02
N LEU A 58 -5.41 9.61 -3.13
CA LEU A 58 -6.41 8.83 -3.83
C LEU A 58 -5.72 7.76 -4.67
N ILE A 59 -6.22 6.54 -4.57
CA ILE A 59 -5.78 5.41 -5.39
C ILE A 59 -7.02 4.86 -6.09
N GLY A 60 -7.12 5.11 -7.39
CA GLY A 60 -8.38 4.95 -8.08
C GLY A 60 -9.40 5.91 -7.48
N SER A 61 -10.53 5.41 -7.04
CA SER A 61 -11.56 6.21 -6.37
C SER A 61 -11.46 6.15 -4.84
N ARG A 62 -10.46 5.46 -4.30
CA ARG A 62 -10.34 5.22 -2.86
C ARG A 62 -9.37 6.19 -2.21
N LYS A 63 -9.81 6.87 -1.17
CA LYS A 63 -8.96 7.71 -0.35
C LYS A 63 -8.29 6.84 0.71
N VAL A 64 -6.95 6.83 0.72
CA VAL A 64 -6.16 5.99 1.62
C VAL A 64 -5.46 6.85 2.67
N TYR A 65 -5.47 6.38 3.91
CA TYR A 65 -4.79 6.99 5.04
C TYR A 65 -3.70 6.04 5.55
N GLY A 66 -2.53 6.61 5.86
CA GLY A 66 -1.39 5.83 6.31
C GLY A 66 -0.58 5.28 5.16
N ARG A 67 0.48 4.55 5.49
CA ARG A 67 1.35 3.92 4.49
C ARG A 67 0.57 2.83 3.76
N CYS A 68 0.76 2.76 2.46
CA CYS A 68 0.23 1.68 1.64
C CYS A 68 1.21 1.34 0.54
N LEU A 69 0.94 0.27 -0.21
CA LEU A 69 1.80 -0.10 -1.32
C LEU A 69 1.00 -0.71 -2.46
N LEU A 70 1.54 -0.61 -3.66
CA LEU A 70 0.99 -1.24 -4.84
C LEU A 70 1.90 -2.39 -5.27
N SER A 71 1.31 -3.56 -5.48
CA SER A 71 1.99 -4.75 -5.95
C SER A 71 1.55 -5.06 -7.37
N GLY A 72 2.45 -5.63 -8.18
CA GLY A 72 2.16 -5.94 -9.58
C GLY A 72 2.49 -4.79 -10.54
N VAL A 73 3.12 -3.74 -10.04
CA VAL A 73 3.57 -2.62 -10.88
C VAL A 73 4.83 -3.04 -11.62
N SER A 74 4.84 -2.87 -12.94
CA SER A 74 5.98 -3.16 -13.81
C SER A 74 6.54 -1.86 -14.36
N LEU A 75 7.84 -1.71 -14.29
CA LEU A 75 8.53 -0.57 -14.86
C LEU A 75 9.30 -0.99 -16.11
#